data_305d5cbcf041f680ceb93c2464205d6f
#
_entry.id   305d5cbcf041f680ceb93c2464205d6f
#
_cell.length_a   1.000
_cell.length_b   1.000
_cell.length_c   1.000
_cell.angle_alpha   90.00
_cell.angle_beta   90.00
_cell.angle_gamma   90.00
#
_symmetry.space_group_name_H-M   'P 1'
#
loop_
_entity.id
_entity.type
_entity.pdbx_description
1 polymer ?
#
loop_
_entity_poly.entity_id
_entity_poly.type
_entity_poly.pdbx_seq_one_letter_code
_entity_poly.pdbx_strand_id
1 'polypeptide(L)'
;MSDDGKERPMSEAKQYRKKPVVIEAMGPLTAENSDAIARWCGGVESPEWGPTSRPGVYAGALSIPTLEGPMTAHLGDFIIRGIKGEFYPCKPDIFAATHEAVEAPHE
;
A
#
# COMPACT_ATOMS: atom_id res chain seq x y z
N MET A 1 1.31 -42.53 -4.78
CA MET A 1 1.52 -42.00 -4.77
C MET A 1 1.68 -41.25 -4.83
N SER A 2 1.73 -40.81 -4.73
CA SER A 2 1.87 -40.02 -4.73
C SER A 2 2.43 -39.37 -4.96
N ASP A 3 2.63 -39.03 -5.12
CA ASP A 3 3.18 -38.32 -5.30
C ASP A 3 3.43 -37.61 -5.30
N ASP A 4 3.18 -37.60 -4.92
CA ASP A 4 3.23 -36.83 -4.84
C ASP A 4 3.97 -35.88 -4.87
N GLY A 5 3.89 -35.58 -4.96
CA GLY A 5 4.43 -34.26 -4.99
C GLY A 5 5.88 -34.16 -5.13
N LYS A 6 6.46 -35.13 -5.27
CA LYS A 6 7.90 -35.06 -5.25
C LYS A 6 8.48 -34.50 -6.52
N GLU A 7 7.84 -34.74 -7.60
CA GLU A 7 8.44 -34.37 -8.88
C GLU A 7 7.91 -33.07 -9.41
N ARG A 8 7.66 -32.12 -8.56
CA ARG A 8 7.08 -30.89 -9.02
C ARG A 8 8.02 -30.07 -9.86
N PRO A 9 7.54 -29.55 -10.97
CA PRO A 9 8.37 -28.65 -11.76
C PRO A 9 8.72 -27.40 -10.99
N MET A 10 9.86 -26.82 -11.29
CA MET A 10 10.28 -25.59 -10.64
C MET A 10 9.31 -24.44 -10.91
N SER A 11 8.63 -24.48 -12.06
CA SER A 11 7.71 -23.43 -12.43
C SER A 11 6.34 -23.56 -11.77
N GLU A 12 6.10 -24.64 -11.09
CA GLU A 12 4.78 -24.85 -10.49
C GLU A 12 4.59 -23.94 -9.30
N ALA A 13 3.40 -23.32 -9.23
CA ALA A 13 3.06 -22.43 -8.13
C ALA A 13 2.92 -23.21 -6.85
N LYS A 14 3.41 -22.64 -5.77
CA LYS A 14 3.26 -23.23 -4.45
C LYS A 14 2.51 -22.25 -3.58
N GLN A 15 1.93 -22.77 -2.53
CA GLN A 15 1.19 -21.95 -1.59
C GLN A 15 2.12 -21.49 -0.48
N TYR A 16 1.97 -20.23 -0.12
CA TYR A 16 2.75 -19.63 0.95
C TYR A 16 1.83 -18.87 1.86
N ARG A 17 2.15 -18.88 3.13
CA ARG A 17 1.43 -18.09 4.11
C ARG A 17 2.27 -16.90 4.49
N LYS A 18 1.63 -15.74 4.49
CA LYS A 18 2.31 -14.54 4.91
C LYS A 18 2.57 -14.62 6.41
N LYS A 19 3.80 -14.35 6.79
CA LYS A 19 4.13 -14.35 8.20
C LYS A 19 3.48 -13.16 8.88
N PRO A 20 3.02 -13.33 10.12
CA PRO A 20 2.41 -12.23 10.84
C PRO A 20 3.51 -11.24 11.27
N VAL A 21 3.52 -10.09 10.63
CA VAL A 21 4.42 -9.00 10.97
C VAL A 21 3.61 -7.74 11.13
N VAL A 22 4.08 -6.86 11.97
CA VAL A 22 3.45 -5.57 12.17
C VAL A 22 4.13 -4.57 11.24
N ILE A 23 3.33 -3.88 10.45
CA ILE A 23 3.80 -2.82 9.58
C ILE A 23 3.06 -1.54 9.92
N GLU A 24 3.50 -0.46 9.35
CA GLU A 24 2.84 0.83 9.51
C GLU A 24 2.15 1.21 8.23
N ALA A 25 1.06 1.94 8.35
CA ALA A 25 0.34 2.40 7.18
C ALA A 25 -0.32 3.73 7.48
N MET A 26 -0.43 4.56 6.46
CA MET A 26 -1.20 5.78 6.54
C MET A 26 -2.21 5.78 5.41
N GLY A 27 -3.40 6.26 5.71
CA GLY A 27 -4.45 6.31 4.71
C GLY A 27 -5.81 6.27 5.37
N PRO A 28 -6.87 6.28 4.58
CA PRO A 28 -6.85 6.41 3.13
C PRO A 28 -6.38 7.80 2.69
N LEU A 29 -5.74 7.84 1.55
CA LEU A 29 -5.22 9.10 1.03
C LEU A 29 -6.36 10.04 0.67
N THR A 30 -6.32 11.24 1.21
CA THR A 30 -7.31 12.27 0.93
C THR A 30 -6.59 13.58 0.66
N ALA A 31 -7.38 14.57 0.20
CA ALA A 31 -6.80 15.90 -0.01
C ALA A 31 -6.29 16.49 1.30
N GLU A 32 -6.95 16.16 2.42
CA GLU A 32 -6.56 16.73 3.69
C GLU A 32 -5.27 16.15 4.25
N ASN A 33 -5.02 14.87 3.99
CA ASN A 33 -3.85 14.23 4.60
C ASN A 33 -2.71 13.97 3.61
N SER A 34 -2.86 14.41 2.36
CA SER A 34 -1.86 14.13 1.35
C SER A 34 -0.50 14.69 1.72
N ASP A 35 -0.49 15.87 2.31
CA ASP A 35 0.76 16.53 2.67
C ASP A 35 1.49 15.75 3.76
N ALA A 36 0.74 15.29 4.77
CA ALA A 36 1.35 14.50 5.85
C ALA A 36 1.86 13.17 5.33
N ILE A 37 1.09 12.53 4.47
CA ILE A 37 1.50 11.24 3.91
C ILE A 37 2.73 11.43 3.03
N ALA A 38 2.74 12.47 2.21
CA ALA A 38 3.89 12.72 1.33
C ALA A 38 5.16 12.94 2.14
N ARG A 39 5.07 13.68 3.23
CA ARG A 39 6.24 13.89 4.07
C ARG A 39 6.72 12.60 4.71
N TRP A 40 5.79 11.78 5.10
CA TRP A 40 6.11 10.53 5.78
C TRP A 40 6.82 9.55 4.84
N CYS A 41 6.37 9.46 3.60
CA CYS A 41 6.90 8.46 2.68
C CYS A 41 7.83 9.02 1.63
N GLY A 42 8.05 10.33 1.62
CA GLY A 42 8.87 10.95 0.58
C GLY A 42 8.17 11.08 -0.74
N GLY A 43 6.83 11.06 -0.72
CA GLY A 43 6.08 11.17 -1.95
C GLY A 43 5.97 12.58 -2.47
N VAL A 44 5.55 12.68 -3.71
CA VAL A 44 5.39 13.97 -4.39
C VAL A 44 4.02 14.01 -5.03
N GLU A 45 3.30 15.11 -4.83
CA GLU A 45 1.99 15.26 -5.43
C GLU A 45 2.13 15.37 -6.95
N SER A 46 1.19 14.74 -7.65
CA SER A 46 1.20 14.82 -9.11
C SER A 46 0.73 16.20 -9.57
N PRO A 47 1.08 16.59 -10.79
CA PRO A 47 0.63 17.90 -11.30
C PRO A 47 -0.88 18.01 -11.43
N GLU A 48 -1.59 16.89 -11.52
CA GLU A 48 -3.05 16.93 -11.62
C GLU A 48 -3.74 17.00 -10.27
N TRP A 49 -2.99 17.12 -9.19
CA TRP A 49 -3.59 17.14 -7.87
C TRP A 49 -4.45 18.40 -7.70
N GLY A 50 -5.70 18.20 -7.29
CA GLY A 50 -6.54 19.30 -6.99
C GLY A 50 -7.99 19.08 -7.42
N PRO A 51 -8.81 20.13 -7.35
CA PRO A 51 -10.21 20.01 -7.73
C PRO A 51 -10.37 19.80 -9.23
N THR A 52 -11.40 19.02 -9.57
CA THR A 52 -11.71 18.77 -10.95
C THR A 52 -12.77 19.75 -11.42
N SER A 53 -13.19 19.63 -12.68
CA SER A 53 -14.28 20.45 -13.21
C SER A 53 -15.63 20.09 -12.59
N ARG A 54 -15.72 18.95 -11.93
CA ARG A 54 -16.93 18.57 -11.23
C ARG A 54 -16.92 19.10 -9.81
N PRO A 55 -17.95 19.79 -9.38
CA PRO A 55 -17.98 20.32 -8.01
C PRO A 55 -17.85 19.19 -6.98
N GLY A 56 -17.00 19.41 -6.00
CA GLY A 56 -16.79 18.46 -4.92
C GLY A 56 -15.97 17.23 -5.28
N VAL A 57 -15.47 17.16 -6.49
CA VAL A 57 -14.67 16.01 -6.92
C VAL A 57 -13.20 16.43 -7.05
N TYR A 58 -12.35 15.75 -6.33
CA TYR A 58 -10.91 15.96 -6.40
C TYR A 58 -10.27 14.85 -7.22
N ALA A 59 -9.25 15.20 -7.93
CA ALA A 59 -8.38 14.23 -8.57
C ALA A 59 -6.99 14.42 -8.02
N GLY A 60 -6.22 13.35 -8.02
CA GLY A 60 -4.88 13.50 -7.56
C GLY A 60 -4.23 12.16 -7.27
N ALA A 61 -2.93 12.22 -7.19
CA ALA A 61 -2.13 11.06 -6.94
C ALA A 61 -0.81 11.51 -6.32
N LEU A 62 -0.21 10.60 -5.58
CA LEU A 62 1.14 10.79 -5.08
C LEU A 62 2.07 9.84 -5.81
N SER A 63 3.22 10.33 -6.18
CA SER A 63 4.29 9.47 -6.66
C SER A 63 5.10 9.02 -5.44
N ILE A 64 5.10 7.73 -5.19
CA ILE A 64 5.71 7.15 -4.00
C ILE A 64 7.01 6.46 -4.42
N PRO A 65 8.14 6.81 -3.82
CA PRO A 65 9.36 6.04 -4.11
C PRO A 65 9.28 4.67 -3.47
N THR A 66 9.43 3.64 -4.28
CA THR A 66 9.41 2.27 -3.79
C THR A 66 10.71 1.58 -4.19
N LEU A 67 10.89 0.37 -3.68
CA LEU A 67 12.09 -0.39 -4.03
C LEU A 67 12.17 -0.69 -5.52
N GLU A 68 11.04 -0.65 -6.21
CA GLU A 68 11.00 -0.97 -7.63
C GLU A 68 10.81 0.25 -8.49
N GLY A 69 11.10 1.42 -7.96
CA GLY A 69 10.90 2.67 -8.67
C GLY A 69 9.64 3.34 -8.20
N PRO A 70 9.34 4.51 -8.78
CA PRO A 70 8.17 5.26 -8.33
C PRO A 70 6.88 4.52 -8.69
N MET A 71 5.95 4.53 -7.75
CA MET A 71 4.61 3.99 -7.96
C MET A 71 3.61 5.07 -7.61
N THR A 72 2.43 4.96 -8.19
CA THR A 72 1.40 5.97 -8.01
C THR A 72 0.37 5.50 -6.99
N ALA A 73 0.12 6.35 -5.99
CA ALA A 73 -0.96 6.15 -5.05
C ALA A 73 -2.09 7.12 -5.40
N HIS A 74 -3.31 6.63 -5.40
CA HIS A 74 -4.49 7.43 -5.75
C HIS A 74 -5.30 7.72 -4.50
N LEU A 75 -6.23 8.65 -4.62
CA LEU A 75 -7.15 8.93 -3.51
C LEU A 75 -7.81 7.63 -3.06
N GLY A 76 -7.86 7.43 -1.75
CA GLY A 76 -8.42 6.23 -1.17
C GLY A 76 -7.41 5.14 -0.89
N ASP A 77 -6.25 5.20 -1.53
CA ASP A 77 -5.22 4.19 -1.30
C ASP A 77 -4.57 4.35 0.05
N PHE A 78 -4.04 3.26 0.57
CA PHE A 78 -3.19 3.28 1.75
C PHE A 78 -1.74 3.21 1.32
N ILE A 79 -0.87 3.82 2.09
CA ILE A 79 0.56 3.73 1.88
C ILE A 79 1.14 2.93 3.03
N ILE A 80 1.82 1.86 2.70
CA ILE A 80 2.37 0.93 3.68
C ILE A 80 3.86 1.15 3.78
N ARG A 81 4.35 1.13 5.02
CA ARG A 81 5.77 1.05 5.29
C ARG A 81 6.08 -0.36 5.71
N GLY A 82 6.83 -1.08 4.88
CA GLY A 82 7.12 -2.48 5.11
C GLY A 82 8.19 -2.70 6.15
N ILE A 83 8.53 -3.96 6.34
CA ILE A 83 9.44 -4.35 7.42
C ILE A 83 10.86 -3.85 7.19
N LYS A 84 11.22 -3.53 5.95
CA LYS A 84 12.53 -2.97 5.65
C LYS A 84 12.52 -1.46 5.57
N GLY A 85 11.41 -0.83 5.95
CA GLY A 85 11.28 0.60 5.84
C GLY A 85 10.90 1.08 4.47
N GLU A 86 10.64 0.18 3.55
CA GLU A 86 10.23 0.55 2.19
C GLU A 86 8.76 0.95 2.18
N PHE A 87 8.40 1.82 1.24
CA PHE A 87 7.02 2.28 1.11
C PHE A 87 6.41 1.75 -0.17
N TYR A 88 5.10 1.52 -0.14
CA TYR A 88 4.39 1.13 -1.35
C TYR A 88 2.90 1.40 -1.15
N PRO A 89 2.17 1.69 -2.25
CA PRO A 89 0.73 1.92 -2.16
C PRO A 89 -0.05 0.61 -2.16
N CYS A 90 -1.23 0.65 -1.57
CA CYS A 90 -2.09 -0.52 -1.50
C CYS A 90 -3.53 -0.06 -1.67
N LYS A 91 -4.27 -0.77 -2.51
CA LYS A 91 -5.68 -0.44 -2.71
C LYS A 91 -6.47 -0.68 -1.44
N PRO A 92 -7.51 0.12 -1.18
CA PRO A 92 -8.20 0.01 0.10
C PRO A 92 -8.90 -1.32 0.32
N ASP A 93 -9.48 -1.90 -0.71
CA ASP A 93 -10.14 -3.19 -0.55
C ASP A 93 -9.13 -4.31 -0.27
N ILE A 94 -7.98 -4.25 -0.92
CA ILE A 94 -6.93 -5.22 -0.68
C ILE A 94 -6.36 -5.03 0.72
N PHE A 95 -6.16 -3.77 1.12
CA PHE A 95 -5.65 -3.49 2.45
C PHE A 95 -6.60 -4.02 3.52
N ALA A 96 -7.89 -3.79 3.35
CA ALA A 96 -8.87 -4.27 4.32
C ALA A 96 -8.92 -5.78 4.40
N ALA A 97 -8.70 -6.46 3.28
CA ALA A 97 -8.75 -7.91 3.23
C ALA A 97 -7.51 -8.56 3.83
N THR A 98 -6.38 -7.86 3.85
CA THR A 98 -5.11 -8.47 4.22
C THR A 98 -4.50 -7.92 5.50
N HIS A 99 -5.06 -6.86 6.06
CA HIS A 99 -4.49 -6.21 7.25
C HIS A 99 -5.59 -5.89 8.23
N GLU A 100 -5.22 -5.84 9.48
CA GLU A 100 -6.13 -5.38 10.53
C GLU A 100 -5.35 -4.48 11.46
N ALA A 101 -6.06 -3.54 12.07
CA ALA A 101 -5.43 -2.58 12.95
C ALA A 101 -4.91 -3.27 14.20
N VAL A 102 -3.75 -2.85 14.64
CA VAL A 102 -3.17 -3.31 15.88
C VAL A 102 -3.35 -2.19 16.88
N GLU A 103 -4.05 -2.50 17.97
CA GLU A 103 -4.26 -1.50 18.99
C GLU A 103 -2.96 -1.18 19.69
N ALA A 104 -2.72 0.12 19.89
CA ALA A 104 -1.56 0.51 20.64
C ALA A 104 -1.70 0.02 22.07
N PRO A 105 -0.61 -0.42 22.69
CA PRO A 105 -0.70 -0.82 24.07
C PRO A 105 -1.03 0.36 24.96
N HIS A 106 -1.79 0.09 25.97
CA HIS A 106 -2.14 1.10 26.94
C HIS A 106 -1.16 1.03 28.10
N GLU A 107 -0.72 2.17 28.52
CA GLU A 107 0.23 2.22 29.61
C GLU A 107 -0.40 2.56 30.90
#